data_7fe6492cfeb40505daa6db4c6a1c7684
#
_entry.id   7fe6492cfeb40505daa6db4c6a1c7684
#
_cell.length_a   1.000
_cell.length_b   1.000
_cell.length_c   1.000
_cell.angle_alpha   90.00
_cell.angle_beta   90.00
_cell.angle_gamma   90.00
#
_symmetry.space_group_name_H-M   'P 1'
#
loop_
_entity.id
_entity.type
_entity.pdbx_description
1 polymer ?
#
loop_
_entity_poly.entity_id
_entity_poly.type
_entity_poly.pdbx_seq_one_letter_code
_entity_poly.pdbx_strand_id
1 'polypeptide(L)'
;HSIAGIPLYNFDVEQDSGIPQPVAELKEAIAAADGLVIASPEYNNSIPGVLKNTIDWLSRPPEDIPRVFGQLPVAIMGATPGIFGTTLAQTAWLPVMRTLGTQVWTGGRLLLPRAGQALGEPGQDIDEALQERLQKFMSGFVAFVRACKAQQSQ
;
A
#
# COMPACT_ATOMS: atom_id res chain seq x y z
N HIS A 1 5.89 7.94 1.73
CA HIS A 1 6.80 7.58 2.85
C HIS A 1 7.77 6.50 2.40
N SER A 2 9.02 6.59 2.88
CA SER A 2 10.02 5.55 2.67
C SER A 2 9.82 4.42 3.69
N ILE A 3 10.11 3.19 3.27
CA ILE A 3 10.18 2.00 4.14
C ILE A 3 11.64 1.60 4.42
N ALA A 4 12.59 2.40 3.95
CA ALA A 4 14.01 2.17 4.23
C ALA A 4 14.30 2.29 5.73
N GLY A 5 15.14 1.42 6.25
CA GLY A 5 15.50 1.41 7.67
C GLY A 5 14.55 0.66 8.60
N ILE A 6 13.44 0.12 8.09
CA ILE A 6 12.57 -0.77 8.87
C ILE A 6 13.27 -2.14 8.99
N PRO A 7 13.60 -2.59 10.23
CA PRO A 7 14.30 -3.87 10.42
C PRO A 7 13.39 -5.05 10.08
N LEU A 8 13.97 -6.22 9.90
CA LEU A 8 13.20 -7.45 9.84
C LEU A 8 12.44 -7.65 11.16
N TYR A 9 11.17 -8.01 11.04
CA TYR A 9 10.33 -8.26 12.20
C TYR A 9 10.90 -9.41 13.04
N ASN A 10 10.99 -9.17 14.31
CA ASN A 10 11.38 -10.16 15.31
C ASN A 10 10.59 -9.90 16.59
N PHE A 11 9.88 -10.90 17.05
CA PHE A 11 9.04 -10.80 18.25
C PHE A 11 9.85 -10.49 19.52
N ASP A 12 11.04 -11.07 19.67
CA ASP A 12 11.89 -10.80 20.83
C ASP A 12 12.34 -9.33 20.86
N VAL A 13 12.68 -8.78 19.68
CA VAL A 13 13.01 -7.34 19.55
C VAL A 13 11.81 -6.46 19.90
N GLU A 14 10.61 -6.84 19.47
CA GLU A 14 9.38 -6.12 19.85
C GLU A 14 9.17 -6.11 21.36
N GLN A 15 9.39 -7.24 22.04
CA GLN A 15 9.21 -7.35 23.49
C GLN A 15 10.28 -6.57 24.27
N ASP A 16 11.53 -6.65 23.83
CA ASP A 16 12.67 -6.05 24.56
C ASP A 16 12.82 -4.56 24.28
N SER A 17 12.55 -4.09 23.07
CA SER A 17 12.85 -2.74 22.59
C SER A 17 11.64 -1.98 22.10
N GLY A 18 10.48 -2.62 21.97
CA GLY A 18 9.25 -2.01 21.45
C GLY A 18 9.25 -1.82 19.95
N ILE A 19 8.39 -0.92 19.49
CA ILE A 19 8.21 -0.63 18.07
C ILE A 19 9.34 0.29 17.58
N PRO A 20 10.07 -0.07 16.51
CA PRO A 20 11.12 0.77 15.95
C PRO A 20 10.59 2.16 15.53
N GLN A 21 11.38 3.22 15.74
CA GLN A 21 10.97 4.59 15.46
C GLN A 21 10.43 4.80 14.02
N PRO A 22 11.06 4.26 12.94
CA PRO A 22 10.52 4.44 11.59
C PRO A 22 9.14 3.79 11.40
N VAL A 23 8.85 2.72 12.13
CA VAL A 23 7.54 2.06 12.13
C VAL A 23 6.52 2.91 12.88
N ALA A 24 6.87 3.44 14.05
CA ALA A 24 5.99 4.29 14.84
C ALA A 24 5.58 5.55 14.05
N GLU A 25 6.54 6.22 13.41
CA GLU A 25 6.28 7.39 12.56
C GLU A 25 5.34 7.05 11.38
N LEU A 26 5.54 5.92 10.73
CA LEU A 26 4.69 5.49 9.63
C LEU A 26 3.28 5.11 10.11
N LYS A 27 3.15 4.49 11.28
CA LYS A 27 1.85 4.20 11.92
C LYS A 27 1.05 5.46 12.15
N GLU A 28 1.66 6.50 12.73
CA GLU A 28 0.98 7.78 12.98
C GLU A 28 0.59 8.47 11.66
N ALA A 29 1.43 8.41 10.64
CA ALA A 29 1.11 8.94 9.33
C ALA A 29 -0.08 8.23 8.67
N ILE A 30 -0.19 6.90 8.81
CA ILE A 30 -1.31 6.13 8.29
C ILE A 30 -2.57 6.40 9.10
N ALA A 31 -2.48 6.41 10.43
CA ALA A 31 -3.63 6.68 11.32
C ALA A 31 -4.22 8.09 11.13
N ALA A 32 -3.41 9.06 10.72
CA ALA A 32 -3.86 10.41 10.41
C ALA A 32 -4.39 10.57 8.98
N ALA A 33 -4.26 9.57 8.12
CA ALA A 33 -4.66 9.65 6.72
C ALA A 33 -6.12 9.19 6.52
N ASP A 34 -6.78 9.78 5.54
CA ASP A 34 -8.13 9.36 5.12
C ASP A 34 -8.16 8.13 4.23
N GLY A 35 -7.01 7.72 3.71
CA GLY A 35 -6.85 6.55 2.85
C GLY A 35 -5.38 6.25 2.55
N LEU A 36 -5.09 5.03 2.16
CA LEU A 36 -3.75 4.53 1.89
C LEU A 36 -3.62 4.03 0.46
N VAL A 37 -2.61 4.50 -0.25
CA VAL A 37 -2.21 3.93 -1.55
C VAL A 37 -0.94 3.10 -1.36
N ILE A 38 -1.03 1.82 -1.70
CA ILE A 38 0.12 0.90 -1.71
C ILE A 38 0.63 0.80 -3.15
N ALA A 39 1.79 1.41 -3.39
CA ALA A 39 2.53 1.27 -4.65
C ALA A 39 3.57 0.14 -4.49
N SER A 40 3.31 -1.01 -5.10
CA SER A 40 4.10 -2.22 -4.90
C SER A 40 4.59 -2.80 -6.22
N PRO A 41 5.89 -3.10 -6.36
CA PRO A 41 6.33 -4.00 -7.41
C PRO A 41 5.88 -5.44 -7.13
N GLU A 42 6.20 -6.34 -8.04
CA GLU A 42 5.99 -7.78 -7.88
C GLU A 42 7.34 -8.49 -7.82
N TYR A 43 7.61 -9.21 -6.73
CA TYR A 43 8.83 -10.00 -6.56
C TYR A 43 8.48 -11.48 -6.53
N ASN A 44 9.06 -12.25 -7.44
CA ASN A 44 8.83 -13.70 -7.54
C ASN A 44 7.33 -14.06 -7.51
N ASN A 45 6.55 -13.36 -8.32
CA ASN A 45 5.10 -13.55 -8.44
C ASN A 45 4.31 -13.30 -7.14
N SER A 46 4.82 -12.48 -6.23
CA SER A 46 4.16 -12.19 -4.95
C SER A 46 4.49 -10.79 -4.43
N ILE A 47 4.07 -10.54 -3.19
CA ILE A 47 4.36 -9.34 -2.42
C ILE A 47 5.87 -9.23 -2.18
N PRO A 48 6.49 -8.05 -2.34
CA PRO A 48 7.87 -7.84 -1.92
C PRO A 48 8.04 -8.07 -0.42
N GLY A 49 9.03 -8.90 -0.04
CA GLY A 49 9.28 -9.24 1.36
C GLY A 49 9.46 -8.02 2.26
N VAL A 50 10.16 -6.99 1.79
CA VAL A 50 10.38 -5.73 2.53
C VAL A 50 9.08 -4.97 2.81
N LEU A 51 8.13 -4.99 1.88
CA LEU A 51 6.84 -4.32 2.06
C LEU A 51 5.91 -5.15 2.94
N LYS A 52 5.90 -6.48 2.76
CA LYS A 52 5.16 -7.37 3.68
C LYS A 52 5.66 -7.23 5.11
N ASN A 53 6.97 -7.22 5.32
CA ASN A 53 7.61 -6.99 6.61
C ASN A 53 7.19 -5.63 7.24
N THR A 54 7.11 -4.60 6.42
CA THR A 54 6.60 -3.29 6.87
C THR A 54 5.17 -3.39 7.39
N ILE A 55 4.28 -4.05 6.65
CA ILE A 55 2.89 -4.24 7.08
C ILE A 55 2.82 -5.11 8.34
N ASP A 56 3.69 -6.10 8.49
CA ASP A 56 3.75 -6.93 9.69
C ASP A 56 4.12 -6.11 10.92
N TRP A 57 5.11 -5.24 10.83
CA TRP A 57 5.44 -4.27 11.89
C TRP A 57 4.31 -3.29 12.18
N LEU A 58 3.67 -2.73 11.15
CA LEU A 58 2.59 -1.75 11.30
C LEU A 58 1.35 -2.32 11.98
N SER A 59 1.19 -3.65 11.95
CA SER A 59 0.13 -4.38 12.64
C SER A 59 0.49 -4.78 14.09
N ARG A 60 1.59 -4.23 14.64
CA ARG A 60 2.05 -4.51 16.00
C ARG A 60 1.98 -3.26 16.89
N PRO A 61 1.66 -3.39 18.19
CA PRO A 61 1.01 -4.58 18.75
C PRO A 61 -0.40 -4.78 18.16
N PRO A 62 -1.02 -5.97 18.29
CA PRO A 62 -2.31 -6.26 17.63
C PRO A 62 -3.45 -5.30 18.00
N GLU A 63 -3.42 -4.73 19.18
CA GLU A 63 -4.41 -3.77 19.70
C GLU A 63 -4.45 -2.47 18.87
N ASP A 64 -3.37 -2.16 18.16
CA ASP A 64 -3.26 -0.99 17.29
C ASP A 64 -3.87 -1.18 15.90
N ILE A 65 -4.12 -2.42 15.49
CA ILE A 65 -4.66 -2.72 14.16
C ILE A 65 -5.93 -1.92 13.85
N PRO A 66 -6.93 -1.82 14.75
CA PRO A 66 -8.13 -1.03 14.49
C PRO A 66 -7.84 0.46 14.28
N ARG A 67 -6.86 1.02 14.98
CA ARG A 67 -6.46 2.43 14.86
C ARG A 67 -5.76 2.72 13.54
N VAL A 68 -4.88 1.82 13.11
CA VAL A 68 -4.02 2.02 11.94
C VAL A 68 -4.72 1.61 10.65
N PHE A 69 -5.46 0.51 10.68
CA PHE A 69 -6.01 -0.14 9.48
C PHE A 69 -7.54 -0.28 9.49
N GLY A 70 -8.17 -0.21 10.66
CA GLY A 70 -9.61 -0.50 10.77
C GLY A 70 -10.46 0.42 9.91
N GLN A 71 -11.18 -0.18 8.95
CA GLN A 71 -12.02 0.54 7.98
C GLN A 71 -11.28 1.56 7.10
N LEU A 72 -9.93 1.55 7.09
CA LEU A 72 -9.14 2.45 6.23
C LEU A 72 -9.36 2.10 4.75
N PRO A 73 -9.76 3.06 3.91
CA PRO A 73 -9.78 2.88 2.46
C PRO A 73 -8.38 2.62 1.92
N VAL A 74 -8.20 1.54 1.15
CA VAL A 74 -6.90 1.16 0.57
C VAL A 74 -7.01 0.94 -0.92
N ALA A 75 -6.14 1.56 -1.70
CA ALA A 75 -5.92 1.25 -3.11
C ALA A 75 -4.55 0.62 -3.31
N ILE A 76 -4.45 -0.34 -4.24
CA ILE A 76 -3.20 -1.02 -4.56
C ILE A 76 -2.91 -0.79 -6.05
N MET A 77 -1.71 -0.32 -6.33
CA MET A 77 -1.20 -0.15 -7.69
C MET A 77 0.23 -0.69 -7.79
N GLY A 78 0.74 -0.85 -9.00
CA GLY A 78 2.12 -1.26 -9.12
C GLY A 78 2.66 -1.35 -10.53
N ALA A 79 3.98 -1.42 -10.61
CA ALA A 79 4.75 -1.52 -11.83
C ALA A 79 5.80 -2.62 -11.70
N THR A 80 6.07 -3.33 -12.80
CA THR A 80 7.08 -4.39 -12.86
C THR A 80 7.70 -4.45 -14.25
N PRO A 81 8.98 -4.84 -14.38
CA PRO A 81 9.59 -5.11 -15.67
C PRO A 81 8.91 -6.26 -16.43
N GLY A 82 8.25 -7.17 -15.73
CA GLY A 82 7.56 -8.33 -16.32
C GLY A 82 6.32 -7.97 -17.15
N ILE A 83 5.79 -8.96 -17.86
CA ILE A 83 4.69 -8.79 -18.83
C ILE A 83 3.30 -8.81 -18.17
N PHE A 84 3.17 -9.37 -16.96
CA PHE A 84 1.89 -9.51 -16.26
C PHE A 84 1.52 -8.31 -15.37
N GLY A 85 2.36 -7.27 -15.36
CA GLY A 85 2.22 -6.18 -14.39
C GLY A 85 2.45 -6.71 -12.98
N THR A 86 1.68 -6.23 -12.01
CA THR A 86 1.75 -6.67 -10.62
C THR A 86 0.50 -7.45 -10.22
N THR A 87 -0.06 -8.25 -11.14
CA THR A 87 -1.34 -8.93 -10.93
C THR A 87 -1.30 -9.90 -9.76
N LEU A 88 -0.25 -10.70 -9.66
CA LEU A 88 -0.12 -11.69 -8.60
C LEU A 88 0.17 -11.04 -7.25
N ALA A 89 1.04 -10.03 -7.19
CA ALA A 89 1.28 -9.27 -5.98
C ALA A 89 0.01 -8.57 -5.49
N GLN A 90 -0.76 -7.91 -6.37
CA GLN A 90 -2.01 -7.27 -5.98
C GLN A 90 -3.05 -8.27 -5.48
N THR A 91 -3.11 -9.46 -6.08
CA THR A 91 -3.99 -10.54 -5.62
C THR A 91 -3.54 -11.04 -4.24
N ALA A 92 -2.24 -11.21 -4.02
CA ALA A 92 -1.68 -11.67 -2.75
C ALA A 92 -1.90 -10.67 -1.59
N TRP A 93 -2.09 -9.37 -1.89
CA TRP A 93 -2.44 -8.36 -0.88
C TRP A 93 -3.87 -8.51 -0.33
N LEU A 94 -4.82 -9.04 -1.09
CA LEU A 94 -6.23 -9.07 -0.69
C LEU A 94 -6.49 -9.78 0.65
N PRO A 95 -5.96 -10.99 0.92
CA PRO A 95 -6.13 -11.62 2.21
C PRO A 95 -5.46 -10.85 3.36
N VAL A 96 -4.30 -10.21 3.11
CA VAL A 96 -3.62 -9.39 4.12
C VAL A 96 -4.48 -8.18 4.50
N MET A 97 -4.98 -7.44 3.52
CA MET A 97 -5.82 -6.27 3.75
C MET A 97 -7.15 -6.63 4.42
N ARG A 98 -7.75 -7.77 4.04
CA ARG A 98 -8.94 -8.30 4.71
C ARG A 98 -8.69 -8.59 6.19
N THR A 99 -7.58 -9.23 6.52
CA THR A 99 -7.21 -9.57 7.92
C THR A 99 -7.04 -8.30 8.76
N LEU A 100 -6.50 -7.24 8.18
CA LEU A 100 -6.31 -5.95 8.84
C LEU A 100 -7.60 -5.11 8.95
N GLY A 101 -8.71 -5.56 8.37
CA GLY A 101 -10.00 -4.87 8.44
C GLY A 101 -10.12 -3.64 7.55
N THR A 102 -9.28 -3.53 6.52
CA THR A 102 -9.30 -2.39 5.58
C THR A 102 -10.44 -2.47 4.59
N GLN A 103 -10.79 -1.35 3.98
CA GLN A 103 -11.72 -1.27 2.86
C GLN A 103 -10.94 -1.19 1.54
N VAL A 104 -10.71 -2.33 0.90
CA VAL A 104 -9.98 -2.37 -0.37
C VAL A 104 -10.84 -1.81 -1.50
N TRP A 105 -10.35 -0.76 -2.16
CA TRP A 105 -11.00 -0.20 -3.34
C TRP A 105 -10.75 -1.07 -4.57
N THR A 106 -11.82 -1.54 -5.17
CA THR A 106 -11.80 -2.40 -6.36
C THR A 106 -12.35 -1.68 -7.61
N GLY A 107 -12.69 -0.40 -7.51
CA GLY A 107 -13.27 0.38 -8.60
C GLY A 107 -12.30 0.72 -9.73
N GLY A 108 -11.00 0.49 -9.54
CA GLY A 108 -9.98 0.65 -10.57
C GLY A 108 -8.78 -0.26 -10.33
N ARG A 109 -8.04 -0.53 -11.39
CA ARG A 109 -6.77 -1.28 -11.34
C ARG A 109 -5.70 -0.54 -12.11
N LEU A 110 -4.55 -0.34 -11.48
CA LEU A 110 -3.36 0.21 -12.13
C LEU A 110 -2.24 -0.82 -12.06
N LEU A 111 -2.11 -1.55 -13.14
CA LEU A 111 -1.08 -2.56 -13.39
C LEU A 111 -0.21 -2.04 -14.53
N LEU A 112 1.08 -1.82 -14.29
CA LEU A 112 2.01 -1.36 -15.29
C LEU A 112 3.03 -2.45 -15.62
N PRO A 113 2.82 -3.24 -16.68
CA PRO A 113 3.83 -4.16 -17.18
C PRO A 113 4.94 -3.39 -17.92
N ARG A 114 6.09 -4.02 -18.09
CA ARG A 114 7.25 -3.47 -18.81
C ARG A 114 7.61 -2.06 -18.34
N ALA A 115 7.68 -1.88 -17.02
CA ALA A 115 7.82 -0.59 -16.39
C ALA A 115 8.98 0.25 -16.93
N GLY A 116 10.12 -0.36 -17.27
CA GLY A 116 11.26 0.34 -17.84
C GLY A 116 10.99 0.99 -19.22
N GLN A 117 10.01 0.48 -19.97
CA GLN A 117 9.61 1.08 -21.25
C GLN A 117 8.54 2.19 -21.03
N ALA A 118 7.67 2.00 -20.03
CA ALA A 118 6.54 2.89 -19.80
C ALA A 118 6.88 4.10 -18.92
N LEU A 119 7.86 3.97 -18.04
CA LEU A 119 8.28 5.05 -17.13
C LEU A 119 9.44 5.89 -17.66
N GLY A 120 10.16 5.43 -18.70
CA GLY A 120 11.34 6.12 -19.20
C GLY A 120 12.49 6.17 -18.18
N GLU A 121 13.43 7.10 -18.38
CA GLU A 121 14.53 7.34 -17.47
C GLU A 121 14.07 8.15 -16.25
N PRO A 122 14.69 7.98 -15.07
CA PRO A 122 14.38 8.78 -13.88
C PRO A 122 14.42 10.27 -14.16
N GLY A 123 13.33 10.98 -13.85
CA GLY A 123 13.20 12.42 -14.06
C GLY A 123 12.62 12.83 -15.42
N GLN A 124 12.30 11.87 -16.28
CA GLN A 124 11.51 12.14 -17.49
C GLN A 124 10.01 12.12 -17.18
N ASP A 125 9.27 12.92 -17.92
CA ASP A 125 7.81 12.88 -17.85
C ASP A 125 7.29 11.55 -18.41
N ILE A 126 6.36 10.95 -17.72
CA ILE A 126 5.63 9.78 -18.21
C ILE A 126 4.70 10.18 -19.36
N ASP A 127 4.41 9.25 -20.25
CA ASP A 127 3.54 9.52 -21.40
C ASP A 127 2.11 9.94 -20.97
N GLU A 128 1.44 10.68 -21.83
CA GLU A 128 0.11 11.23 -21.56
C GLU A 128 -0.92 10.14 -21.23
N ALA A 129 -0.86 8.99 -21.91
CA ALA A 129 -1.79 7.89 -21.67
C ALA A 129 -1.62 7.28 -20.25
N LEU A 130 -0.38 7.19 -19.77
CA LEU A 130 -0.12 6.74 -18.40
C LEU A 130 -0.53 7.80 -17.38
N GLN A 131 -0.31 9.10 -17.67
CA GLN A 131 -0.78 10.20 -16.82
C GLN A 131 -2.30 10.16 -16.66
N GLU A 132 -3.04 10.03 -17.76
CA GLU A 132 -4.50 9.93 -17.73
C GLU A 132 -4.99 8.71 -16.93
N ARG A 133 -4.35 7.56 -17.11
CA ARG A 133 -4.68 6.33 -16.34
C ARG A 133 -4.44 6.53 -14.85
N LEU A 134 -3.31 7.15 -14.48
CA LEU A 134 -2.98 7.45 -13.10
C LEU A 134 -3.97 8.43 -12.48
N GLN A 135 -4.29 9.50 -13.22
CA GLN A 135 -5.26 10.51 -12.78
C GLN A 135 -6.66 9.89 -12.58
N LYS A 136 -7.12 9.06 -13.51
CA LYS A 136 -8.40 8.35 -13.40
C LYS A 136 -8.42 7.42 -12.18
N PHE A 137 -7.34 6.65 -11.97
CA PHE A 137 -7.18 5.78 -10.81
C PHE A 137 -7.26 6.59 -9.51
N MET A 138 -6.46 7.65 -9.38
CA MET A 138 -6.43 8.46 -8.15
C MET A 138 -7.76 9.20 -7.91
N SER A 139 -8.38 9.74 -8.94
CA SER A 139 -9.69 10.40 -8.82
C SER A 139 -10.78 9.45 -8.35
N GLY A 140 -10.79 8.22 -8.88
CA GLY A 140 -11.72 7.17 -8.45
C GLY A 140 -11.50 6.76 -7.00
N PHE A 141 -10.23 6.59 -6.59
CA PHE A 141 -9.91 6.28 -5.20
C PHE A 141 -10.30 7.41 -4.24
N VAL A 142 -10.04 8.66 -4.57
CA VAL A 142 -10.45 9.81 -3.75
C VAL A 142 -11.97 9.87 -3.59
N ALA A 143 -12.72 9.59 -4.64
CA ALA A 143 -14.19 9.51 -4.57
C ALA A 143 -14.64 8.39 -3.60
N PHE A 144 -13.97 7.24 -3.64
CA PHE A 144 -14.23 6.13 -2.71
C PHE A 144 -13.92 6.52 -1.25
N VAL A 145 -12.77 7.16 -1.00
CA VAL A 145 -12.40 7.65 0.34
C VAL A 145 -13.48 8.59 0.90
N ARG A 146 -13.95 9.54 0.10
CA ARG A 146 -15.01 10.49 0.50
C ARG A 146 -16.32 9.76 0.85
N ALA A 147 -16.69 8.75 0.08
CA ALA A 147 -17.88 7.95 0.35
C ALA A 147 -17.77 7.17 1.66
N CYS A 148 -16.62 6.56 1.93
CA CYS A 148 -16.35 5.87 3.20
C CYS A 148 -16.45 6.81 4.40
N LYS A 149 -15.87 8.00 4.32
CA LYS A 149 -15.96 9.01 5.39
C LYS A 149 -17.40 9.46 5.65
N ALA A 150 -18.19 9.67 4.60
CA ALA A 150 -19.59 10.06 4.75
C ALA A 150 -20.42 8.96 5.46
N GLN A 151 -20.09 7.69 5.26
CA GLN A 151 -20.74 6.56 5.95
C GLN A 151 -20.35 6.46 7.43
N GLN A 152 -19.10 6.79 7.77
CA GLN A 152 -18.61 6.75 9.16
C GLN A 152 -19.14 7.91 10.04
N SER A 153 -19.68 8.95 9.40
CA SER A 153 -20.20 10.15 10.08
C SER A 153 -21.70 10.07 10.38
N GLN A 154 -22.37 8.98 10.02
CA GLN A 154 -23.78 8.70 10.27
C GLN A 154 -23.95 7.77 11.47
#